data_986ce031f9427b64b7c48b376e6da604
#
_entry.id   986ce031f9427b64b7c48b376e6da604
#
_cell.length_a   1.000
_cell.length_b   1.000
_cell.length_c   1.000
_cell.angle_alpha   90.00
_cell.angle_beta   90.00
_cell.angle_gamma   90.00
#
_symmetry.space_group_name_H-M   'P 1'
#
loop_
_entity.id
_entity.type
_entity.pdbx_description
1 polymer ?
#
loop_
_entity_poly.entity_id
_entity_poly.type
_entity_poly.pdbx_seq_one_letter_code
_entity_poly.pdbx_strand_id
1 'polypeptide(L)'
;LIAAEGNEHTDLGNPTFDVLSPDFPPGNERVREIDNSCLVIPTEGNHVISVSALGSTGRKAYYSNYGLEQTVVSAPGGDRREFFGTPQYNTAGLRILSTYPAVLAMEEKLITRNFKPRTSLAVVDCEGKPSQSTCGVYVYLQGTSMASPHATGVAALIISRIGTGTGAAFGADPTAVETALRDTATDADDFFAAMGEDWREFCPVPPTPFHYDDPALVDDLVPFDVVCEGNGD
;
A
#
# COMPACT_ATOMS: atom_id res chain seq x y z
N LEU A 1 3.67 4.02 16.57
CA LEU A 1 4.35 3.80 15.30
C LEU A 1 3.33 3.37 14.25
N ILE A 2 3.46 3.84 13.01
CA ILE A 2 2.63 3.43 11.87
C ILE A 2 3.57 2.81 10.83
N ALA A 3 3.22 1.63 10.31
CA ALA A 3 4.06 0.86 9.40
C ALA A 3 3.27 0.33 8.20
N ALA A 4 3.93 0.28 7.05
CA ALA A 4 3.43 -0.36 5.85
C ALA A 4 3.54 -1.89 5.97
N GLU A 5 2.52 -2.63 5.55
CA GLU A 5 2.46 -4.10 5.72
C GLU A 5 3.36 -4.90 4.79
N GLY A 6 3.80 -4.29 3.67
CA GLY A 6 4.58 -5.00 2.65
C GLY A 6 3.78 -5.22 1.36
N ASN A 7 4.48 -5.68 0.32
CA ASN A 7 3.93 -5.69 -1.05
C ASN A 7 4.06 -7.06 -1.74
N GLU A 8 4.11 -8.12 -0.96
CA GLU A 8 4.35 -9.50 -1.41
C GLU A 8 3.05 -10.32 -1.53
N HIS A 9 1.89 -9.67 -1.31
CA HIS A 9 0.59 -10.34 -1.28
C HIS A 9 0.53 -11.49 -0.26
N THR A 10 1.23 -11.32 0.85
CA THR A 10 1.32 -12.33 1.92
C THR A 10 0.16 -12.18 2.88
N ASP A 11 -0.48 -13.31 3.22
CA ASP A 11 -1.34 -13.43 4.37
C ASP A 11 -0.48 -13.46 5.65
N LEU A 12 -0.51 -12.36 6.42
CA LEU A 12 0.28 -12.23 7.63
C LEU A 12 -0.24 -13.11 8.77
N GLY A 13 -1.53 -13.47 8.73
CA GLY A 13 -2.14 -14.40 9.68
C GLY A 13 -1.83 -15.87 9.40
N ASN A 14 -1.40 -16.19 8.18
CA ASN A 14 -1.06 -17.56 7.77
C ASN A 14 0.07 -17.58 6.72
N PRO A 15 1.26 -17.02 7.02
CA PRO A 15 2.37 -17.01 6.07
C PRO A 15 2.88 -18.44 5.85
N THR A 16 3.21 -18.77 4.61
CA THR A 16 3.67 -20.13 4.25
C THR A 16 5.09 -20.16 3.71
N PHE A 17 5.53 -19.06 3.14
CA PHE A 17 6.91 -18.95 2.64
C PHE A 17 7.42 -17.51 2.72
N ASP A 18 8.73 -17.35 2.74
CA ASP A 18 9.45 -16.09 2.66
C ASP A 18 10.59 -16.20 1.66
N VAL A 19 10.69 -15.21 0.77
CA VAL A 19 11.75 -15.10 -0.25
C VAL A 19 12.64 -13.87 -0.05
N LEU A 20 12.28 -12.98 0.86
CA LEU A 20 12.92 -11.67 1.01
C LEU A 20 13.94 -11.63 2.13
N SER A 21 13.77 -12.44 3.18
CA SER A 21 14.57 -12.32 4.40
C SER A 21 15.50 -13.54 4.59
N PRO A 22 16.81 -13.35 4.79
CA PRO A 22 17.53 -12.07 4.63
C PRO A 22 17.65 -11.71 3.15
N ASP A 23 17.87 -10.42 2.88
CA ASP A 23 18.08 -9.94 1.52
C ASP A 23 19.25 -10.66 0.84
N PHE A 24 18.93 -11.37 -0.22
CA PHE A 24 19.92 -11.96 -1.11
C PHE A 24 20.13 -11.06 -2.32
N PRO A 25 21.32 -11.09 -2.94
CA PRO A 25 21.49 -10.43 -4.24
C PRO A 25 20.47 -10.95 -5.27
N PRO A 26 19.96 -10.09 -6.16
CA PRO A 26 19.02 -10.52 -7.20
C PRO A 26 19.50 -11.76 -7.96
N GLY A 27 18.62 -12.75 -8.11
CA GLY A 27 18.89 -14.04 -8.72
C GLY A 27 19.52 -15.08 -7.76
N ASN A 28 19.63 -14.75 -6.48
CA ASN A 28 20.10 -15.69 -5.44
C ASN A 28 19.10 -15.82 -4.29
N GLU A 29 17.88 -15.38 -4.51
CA GLU A 29 16.78 -15.49 -3.56
C GLU A 29 16.55 -16.95 -3.17
N ARG A 30 16.21 -17.18 -1.91
CA ARG A 30 15.92 -18.51 -1.39
C ARG A 30 14.53 -18.54 -0.81
N VAL A 31 13.70 -19.38 -1.37
CA VAL A 31 12.39 -19.69 -0.77
C VAL A 31 12.62 -20.43 0.55
N ARG A 32 12.02 -19.96 1.61
CA ARG A 32 12.01 -20.62 2.92
C ARG A 32 10.57 -20.89 3.32
N GLU A 33 10.30 -22.11 3.74
CA GLU A 33 9.03 -22.42 4.39
C GLU A 33 9.00 -21.77 5.77
N ILE A 34 7.94 -21.08 6.06
CA ILE A 34 7.69 -20.40 7.33
C ILE A 34 6.28 -20.72 7.81
N ASP A 35 5.96 -20.33 9.01
CA ASP A 35 4.63 -20.44 9.59
C ASP A 35 4.30 -19.18 10.43
N ASN A 36 3.16 -19.17 11.05
CA ASN A 36 2.66 -18.03 11.84
C ASN A 36 3.48 -17.70 13.11
N SER A 37 4.57 -18.41 13.38
CA SER A 37 5.55 -18.03 14.40
C SER A 37 6.58 -17.00 13.87
N CYS A 38 6.61 -16.80 12.55
CA CYS A 38 7.49 -15.83 11.89
C CYS A 38 6.73 -14.50 11.71
N LEU A 39 7.21 -13.44 12.36
CA LEU A 39 6.58 -12.13 12.32
C LEU A 39 7.25 -11.21 11.30
N VAL A 40 6.44 -10.43 10.59
CA VAL A 40 6.90 -9.35 9.71
C VAL A 40 7.11 -8.08 10.53
N ILE A 41 8.35 -7.74 10.80
CA ILE A 41 8.70 -6.57 11.61
C ILE A 41 9.01 -5.37 10.69
N PRO A 42 8.55 -4.15 11.02
CA PRO A 42 7.89 -3.75 12.29
C PRO A 42 6.39 -3.96 12.34
N THR A 43 5.73 -4.37 11.26
CA THR A 43 4.27 -4.38 11.07
C THR A 43 3.53 -5.14 12.17
N GLU A 44 3.98 -6.34 12.51
CA GLU A 44 3.40 -7.19 13.56
C GLU A 44 4.02 -6.95 14.95
N GLY A 45 4.76 -5.85 15.10
CA GLY A 45 5.31 -5.44 16.38
C GLY A 45 4.23 -4.89 17.33
N ASN A 46 4.42 -5.09 18.64
CA ASN A 46 3.52 -4.55 19.63
C ASN A 46 3.37 -3.02 19.52
N HIS A 47 2.15 -2.52 19.55
CA HIS A 47 1.82 -1.09 19.45
C HIS A 47 2.23 -0.44 18.12
N VAL A 48 2.23 -1.21 17.05
CA VAL A 48 2.40 -0.73 15.69
C VAL A 48 1.04 -0.73 14.99
N ILE A 49 0.68 0.39 14.39
CA ILE A 49 -0.48 0.51 13.51
C ILE A 49 -0.03 0.05 12.13
N SER A 50 -0.42 -1.15 11.76
CA SER A 50 -0.16 -1.73 10.45
C SER A 50 -1.14 -1.20 9.42
N VAL A 51 -0.66 -0.95 8.20
CA VAL A 51 -1.44 -0.32 7.14
C VAL A 51 -1.34 -1.10 5.85
N SER A 52 -2.46 -1.68 5.42
CA SER A 52 -2.59 -2.27 4.09
C SER A 52 -2.93 -1.23 3.02
N ALA A 53 -2.79 -1.61 1.75
CA ALA A 53 -3.02 -0.70 0.63
C ALA A 53 -4.33 -0.98 -0.09
N LEU A 54 -5.09 0.10 -0.37
CA LEU A 54 -6.27 0.09 -1.22
C LEU A 54 -5.97 0.75 -2.57
N GLY A 55 -6.63 0.25 -3.61
CA GLY A 55 -6.75 0.91 -4.90
C GLY A 55 -7.81 2.03 -4.90
N SER A 56 -8.04 2.63 -6.06
CA SER A 56 -8.98 3.74 -6.24
C SER A 56 -10.45 3.31 -6.07
N THR A 57 -10.75 2.02 -6.19
CA THR A 57 -12.07 1.44 -6.00
C THR A 57 -12.37 1.06 -4.56
N GLY A 58 -11.43 1.30 -3.62
CA GLY A 58 -11.57 0.89 -2.22
C GLY A 58 -11.26 -0.58 -1.97
N ARG A 59 -10.89 -1.35 -3.00
CA ARG A 59 -10.48 -2.75 -2.86
C ARG A 59 -9.02 -2.86 -2.45
N LYS A 60 -8.68 -3.96 -1.78
CA LYS A 60 -7.28 -4.28 -1.44
C LYS A 60 -6.45 -4.32 -2.72
N ALA A 61 -5.34 -3.59 -2.73
CA ALA A 61 -4.41 -3.60 -3.86
C ALA A 61 -3.78 -4.99 -4.04
N TYR A 62 -3.57 -5.41 -5.31
CA TYR A 62 -3.13 -6.76 -5.66
C TYR A 62 -1.83 -7.19 -4.96
N TYR A 63 -0.97 -6.25 -4.65
CA TYR A 63 0.33 -6.52 -4.02
C TYR A 63 0.30 -6.45 -2.49
N SER A 64 -0.74 -5.83 -1.90
CA SER A 64 -0.74 -5.55 -0.46
C SER A 64 -0.72 -6.83 0.36
N ASN A 65 0.19 -6.91 1.33
CA ASN A 65 0.05 -7.85 2.41
C ASN A 65 -1.24 -7.58 3.18
N TYR A 66 -1.75 -8.55 3.91
CA TYR A 66 -3.04 -8.50 4.59
C TYR A 66 -3.07 -9.50 5.77
N GLY A 67 -4.07 -9.38 6.62
CA GLY A 67 -4.34 -10.30 7.72
C GLY A 67 -5.44 -9.73 8.60
N LEU A 68 -6.41 -10.55 9.01
CA LEU A 68 -7.58 -10.09 9.80
C LEU A 68 -7.17 -9.46 11.13
N GLU A 69 -6.22 -10.07 11.81
CA GLU A 69 -5.75 -9.62 13.13
C GLU A 69 -4.51 -8.71 13.01
N GLN A 70 -3.79 -8.79 11.89
CA GLN A 70 -2.55 -8.10 11.66
C GLN A 70 -2.76 -6.69 11.08
N THR A 71 -3.77 -6.52 10.22
CA THR A 71 -4.10 -5.23 9.63
C THR A 71 -4.90 -4.36 10.60
N VAL A 72 -4.36 -3.20 10.97
CA VAL A 72 -5.07 -2.24 11.83
C VAL A 72 -6.02 -1.37 11.02
N VAL A 73 -5.55 -0.82 9.89
CA VAL A 73 -6.34 -0.02 8.96
C VAL A 73 -5.82 -0.19 7.55
N SER A 74 -6.70 0.10 6.59
CA SER A 74 -6.33 0.20 5.17
C SER A 74 -6.34 1.65 4.73
N ALA A 75 -5.45 2.01 3.79
CA ALA A 75 -5.38 3.37 3.26
C ALA A 75 -5.02 3.39 1.77
N PRO A 76 -5.25 4.50 1.05
CA PRO A 76 -4.92 4.59 -0.36
C PRO A 76 -3.43 4.34 -0.64
N GLY A 77 -3.12 3.25 -1.30
CA GLY A 77 -1.77 2.88 -1.74
C GLY A 77 -1.62 2.84 -3.25
N GLY A 78 -2.75 2.89 -3.97
CA GLY A 78 -2.84 2.80 -5.43
C GLY A 78 -2.78 1.35 -5.92
N ASP A 79 -3.45 1.10 -7.04
CA ASP A 79 -3.43 -0.20 -7.73
C ASP A 79 -3.51 0.01 -9.25
N ARG A 80 -2.38 -0.21 -9.94
CA ARG A 80 -2.29 -0.08 -11.40
C ARG A 80 -3.09 -1.12 -12.18
N ARG A 81 -3.51 -2.22 -11.52
CA ARG A 81 -4.23 -3.32 -12.17
C ARG A 81 -5.74 -3.13 -12.18
N GLU A 82 -6.26 -2.14 -11.45
CA GLU A 82 -7.67 -1.80 -11.54
C GLU A 82 -8.07 -1.43 -12.96
N PHE A 83 -9.34 -1.68 -13.29
CA PHE A 83 -9.93 -1.43 -14.61
C PHE A 83 -9.23 -2.17 -15.76
N PHE A 84 -8.79 -3.40 -15.51
CA PHE A 84 -8.19 -4.26 -16.54
C PHE A 84 -9.05 -4.31 -17.80
N GLY A 85 -8.41 -4.23 -18.98
CA GLY A 85 -9.10 -4.23 -20.27
C GLY A 85 -9.76 -2.90 -20.66
N THR A 86 -9.60 -1.84 -19.86
CA THR A 86 -10.12 -0.50 -20.15
C THR A 86 -8.98 0.51 -20.39
N PRO A 87 -9.27 1.70 -20.95
CA PRO A 87 -8.25 2.75 -21.11
C PRO A 87 -7.66 3.29 -19.81
N GLN A 88 -8.31 3.06 -18.67
CA GLN A 88 -7.84 3.46 -17.34
C GLN A 88 -6.76 2.53 -16.80
N TYR A 89 -6.68 1.29 -17.28
CA TYR A 89 -5.71 0.29 -16.84
C TYR A 89 -4.27 0.83 -16.92
N ASN A 90 -3.51 0.63 -15.87
CA ASN A 90 -2.09 1.01 -15.75
C ASN A 90 -1.79 2.50 -15.98
N THR A 91 -2.77 3.38 -15.79
CA THR A 91 -2.55 4.83 -15.88
C THR A 91 -1.92 5.39 -14.61
N ALA A 92 -1.31 6.58 -14.72
CA ALA A 92 -0.74 7.28 -13.57
C ALA A 92 -1.79 7.55 -12.47
N GLY A 93 -3.03 7.88 -12.86
CA GLY A 93 -4.12 8.21 -11.92
C GLY A 93 -4.54 7.08 -10.99
N LEU A 94 -4.14 5.83 -11.25
CA LEU A 94 -4.37 4.68 -10.36
C LEU A 94 -3.29 4.54 -9.28
N ARG A 95 -2.38 5.48 -9.18
CA ARG A 95 -1.27 5.51 -8.23
C ARG A 95 -1.33 6.76 -7.38
N ILE A 96 -0.50 6.82 -6.37
CA ILE A 96 -0.41 7.94 -5.43
C ILE A 96 0.68 8.90 -5.89
N LEU A 97 0.33 10.17 -6.07
CA LEU A 97 1.26 11.24 -6.41
C LEU A 97 1.87 11.82 -5.13
N SER A 98 3.19 11.89 -5.09
CA SER A 98 3.89 12.56 -3.99
C SER A 98 5.17 13.23 -4.48
N THR A 99 5.74 14.07 -3.64
CA THR A 99 7.05 14.71 -3.89
C THR A 99 8.14 13.66 -4.04
N TYR A 100 9.08 13.93 -4.94
CA TYR A 100 10.17 13.01 -5.23
C TYR A 100 11.49 13.76 -5.39
N PRO A 101 12.63 13.23 -4.89
CA PRO A 101 13.91 13.88 -5.02
C PRO A 101 14.30 14.04 -6.49
N ALA A 102 14.54 15.28 -6.92
CA ALA A 102 14.84 15.59 -8.32
C ALA A 102 16.08 14.86 -8.85
N VAL A 103 17.11 14.69 -8.01
CA VAL A 103 18.35 13.98 -8.38
C VAL A 103 18.04 12.52 -8.68
N LEU A 104 17.27 11.86 -7.80
CA LEU A 104 16.87 10.46 -7.97
C LEU A 104 15.98 10.29 -9.21
N ALA A 105 15.02 11.19 -9.43
CA ALA A 105 14.19 11.18 -10.64
C ALA A 105 15.02 11.31 -11.95
N MET A 106 16.15 12.02 -11.92
CA MET A 106 17.07 12.11 -13.06
C MET A 106 17.89 10.82 -13.23
N GLU A 107 18.36 10.22 -12.15
CA GLU A 107 19.12 8.96 -12.14
C GLU A 107 18.26 7.80 -12.66
N GLU A 108 17.03 7.71 -12.22
CA GLU A 108 16.03 6.75 -12.68
C GLU A 108 15.44 7.06 -14.05
N LYS A 109 15.88 8.14 -14.69
CA LYS A 109 15.44 8.58 -16.00
C LYS A 109 13.94 8.90 -16.11
N LEU A 110 13.30 9.22 -15.01
CA LEU A 110 11.91 9.69 -14.97
C LEU A 110 11.78 11.11 -15.53
N ILE A 111 12.81 11.93 -15.31
CA ILE A 111 12.92 13.28 -15.88
C ILE A 111 14.29 13.50 -16.54
N THR A 112 14.37 14.52 -17.37
CA THR A 112 15.66 14.97 -17.95
C THR A 112 16.39 15.90 -17.00
N ARG A 113 17.69 16.18 -17.26
CA ARG A 113 18.47 17.21 -16.53
C ARG A 113 17.89 18.63 -16.69
N ASN A 114 17.04 18.85 -17.67
CA ASN A 114 16.33 20.11 -17.89
C ASN A 114 14.90 20.07 -17.32
N PHE A 115 14.64 19.20 -16.35
CA PHE A 115 13.35 19.05 -15.65
C PHE A 115 12.16 18.80 -16.60
N LYS A 116 12.35 18.04 -17.67
CA LYS A 116 11.25 17.60 -18.55
C LYS A 116 10.88 16.16 -18.21
N PRO A 117 9.60 15.85 -17.91
CA PRO A 117 9.13 14.48 -17.73
C PRO A 117 9.46 13.61 -18.94
N ARG A 118 9.85 12.36 -18.68
CA ARG A 118 10.09 11.32 -19.70
C ARG A 118 9.01 10.24 -19.69
N THR A 119 8.18 10.24 -18.69
CA THR A 119 7.12 9.27 -18.48
C THR A 119 5.89 9.98 -17.93
N SER A 120 4.70 9.39 -18.14
CA SER A 120 3.45 9.87 -17.56
C SER A 120 3.40 9.71 -16.03
N LEU A 121 4.34 8.97 -15.45
CA LEU A 121 4.45 8.80 -14.00
C LEU A 121 5.15 9.98 -13.30
N ALA A 122 5.82 10.86 -14.03
CA ALA A 122 6.51 12.01 -13.47
C ALA A 122 5.79 13.31 -13.81
N VAL A 123 5.64 14.17 -12.81
CA VAL A 123 5.11 15.53 -12.91
C VAL A 123 6.19 16.51 -12.45
N VAL A 124 6.37 17.57 -13.19
CA VAL A 124 7.30 18.65 -12.82
C VAL A 124 6.56 19.96 -12.85
N ASP A 125 6.67 20.71 -11.78
CA ASP A 125 6.13 22.05 -11.65
C ASP A 125 7.26 23.02 -11.34
N CYS A 126 7.43 24.05 -12.19
CA CYS A 126 8.55 25.00 -12.10
C CYS A 126 8.08 26.44 -12.08
N GLU A 127 8.60 27.21 -11.16
CA GLU A 127 8.45 28.66 -11.13
C GLU A 127 9.61 29.30 -11.91
N GLY A 128 9.35 29.75 -13.13
CA GLY A 128 10.32 30.41 -13.99
C GLY A 128 11.26 29.46 -14.73
N LYS A 129 12.56 29.80 -14.84
CA LYS A 129 13.54 28.97 -15.55
C LYS A 129 13.81 27.67 -14.79
N PRO A 130 13.69 26.51 -15.44
CA PRO A 130 13.87 25.24 -14.77
C PRO A 130 15.23 25.09 -14.08
N SER A 131 15.19 24.81 -12.78
CA SER A 131 16.36 24.51 -11.95
C SER A 131 15.92 23.72 -10.71
N GLN A 132 16.89 23.16 -9.97
CA GLN A 132 16.61 22.43 -8.74
C GLN A 132 15.95 23.29 -7.64
N SER A 133 16.20 24.61 -7.67
CA SER A 133 15.62 25.56 -6.71
C SER A 133 14.24 26.10 -7.12
N THR A 134 13.84 25.89 -8.37
CA THR A 134 12.59 26.44 -8.92
C THR A 134 11.60 25.39 -9.36
N CYS A 135 11.98 24.09 -9.34
CA CYS A 135 11.13 22.99 -9.78
C CYS A 135 10.81 22.04 -8.61
N GLY A 136 9.52 21.80 -8.39
CA GLY A 136 9.02 20.63 -7.69
C GLY A 136 8.97 19.42 -8.62
N VAL A 137 9.40 18.27 -8.14
CA VAL A 137 9.27 17.00 -8.85
C VAL A 137 8.37 16.07 -8.06
N TYR A 138 7.43 15.45 -8.74
CA TYR A 138 6.46 14.54 -8.17
C TYR A 138 6.43 13.27 -9.02
N VAL A 139 6.19 12.11 -8.38
CA VAL A 139 6.12 10.83 -9.07
C VAL A 139 4.91 10.05 -8.55
N TYR A 140 4.23 9.39 -9.48
CA TYR A 140 3.15 8.45 -9.20
C TYR A 140 3.73 7.09 -8.85
N LEU A 141 3.53 6.66 -7.61
CA LEU A 141 3.97 5.37 -7.09
C LEU A 141 2.79 4.60 -6.48
N GLN A 142 2.95 3.30 -6.33
CA GLN A 142 2.01 2.44 -5.59
C GLN A 142 2.75 1.60 -4.57
N GLY A 143 2.09 1.24 -3.48
CA GLY A 143 2.66 0.42 -2.42
C GLY A 143 1.98 0.68 -1.07
N THR A 144 2.11 -0.25 -0.14
CA THR A 144 1.80 -0.02 1.27
C THR A 144 2.62 1.13 1.85
N SER A 145 3.81 1.40 1.26
CA SER A 145 4.62 2.60 1.54
C SER A 145 3.93 3.92 1.19
N MET A 146 2.94 3.92 0.28
CA MET A 146 2.10 5.07 -0.05
C MET A 146 0.84 5.11 0.82
N ALA A 147 0.34 3.97 1.27
CA ALA A 147 -0.80 3.88 2.18
C ALA A 147 -0.46 4.37 3.60
N SER A 148 0.67 3.93 4.16
CA SER A 148 1.12 4.30 5.51
C SER A 148 1.18 5.81 5.78
N PRO A 149 1.69 6.68 4.87
CA PRO A 149 1.66 8.13 5.08
C PRO A 149 0.23 8.71 5.13
N HIS A 150 -0.76 8.13 4.44
CA HIS A 150 -2.15 8.57 4.55
C HIS A 150 -2.69 8.33 5.96
N ALA A 151 -2.49 7.11 6.51
CA ALA A 151 -2.85 6.80 7.88
C ALA A 151 -2.10 7.69 8.88
N THR A 152 -0.82 7.99 8.63
CA THR A 152 -0.03 8.91 9.44
C THR A 152 -0.60 10.33 9.41
N GLY A 153 -1.04 10.80 8.25
CA GLY A 153 -1.70 12.10 8.10
C GLY A 153 -2.99 12.19 8.90
N VAL A 154 -3.83 11.14 8.84
CA VAL A 154 -5.07 11.06 9.64
C VAL A 154 -4.74 11.03 11.14
N ALA A 155 -3.75 10.24 11.57
CA ALA A 155 -3.30 10.22 12.97
C ALA A 155 -2.82 11.61 13.44
N ALA A 156 -2.12 12.36 12.59
CA ALA A 156 -1.70 13.74 12.91
C ALA A 156 -2.91 14.68 13.09
N LEU A 157 -3.96 14.53 12.27
CA LEU A 157 -5.22 15.29 12.43
C LEU A 157 -5.94 14.90 13.73
N ILE A 158 -5.98 13.62 14.07
CA ILE A 158 -6.53 13.12 15.34
C ILE A 158 -5.77 13.77 16.51
N ILE A 159 -4.43 13.70 16.51
CA ILE A 159 -3.59 14.31 17.56
C ILE A 159 -3.86 15.81 17.65
N SER A 160 -4.00 16.49 16.52
CA SER A 160 -4.34 17.92 16.50
C SER A 160 -5.67 18.23 17.19
N ARG A 161 -6.62 17.29 17.18
CA ARG A 161 -7.94 17.45 17.78
C ARG A 161 -8.01 17.06 19.25
N ILE A 162 -7.36 15.97 19.66
CA ILE A 162 -7.47 15.44 21.02
C ILE A 162 -6.21 15.67 21.85
N GLY A 163 -5.11 16.14 21.24
CA GLY A 163 -3.84 16.36 21.92
C GLY A 163 -3.93 17.44 22.97
N THR A 164 -3.09 17.31 23.98
CA THR A 164 -2.96 18.25 25.11
C THR A 164 -1.50 18.68 25.28
N GLY A 165 -1.28 19.71 26.05
CA GLY A 165 0.05 20.29 26.25
C GLY A 165 0.37 21.43 25.26
N THR A 166 1.59 21.90 25.29
CA THR A 166 2.07 23.01 24.44
C THR A 166 3.51 22.79 23.98
N GLY A 167 3.85 23.31 22.80
CA GLY A 167 5.21 23.20 22.23
C GLY A 167 5.65 21.75 22.08
N ALA A 168 6.83 21.40 22.53
CA ALA A 168 7.38 20.04 22.44
C ALA A 168 6.65 19.01 23.33
N ALA A 169 5.82 19.44 24.28
CA ALA A 169 5.01 18.56 25.13
C ALA A 169 3.59 18.38 24.58
N PHE A 170 3.25 18.95 23.42
CA PHE A 170 1.97 18.72 22.78
C PHE A 170 1.91 17.31 22.19
N GLY A 171 0.86 16.56 22.53
CA GLY A 171 0.66 15.20 22.03
C GLY A 171 -0.62 14.58 22.56
N ALA A 172 -0.84 13.34 22.18
CA ALA A 172 -1.95 12.52 22.64
C ALA A 172 -1.43 11.13 23.06
N ASP A 173 -2.18 10.43 23.87
CA ASP A 173 -1.90 9.04 24.19
C ASP A 173 -1.95 8.19 22.93
N PRO A 174 -0.90 7.37 22.62
CA PRO A 174 -0.86 6.55 21.41
C PRO A 174 -2.04 5.59 21.26
N THR A 175 -2.53 5.02 22.36
CA THR A 175 -3.68 4.11 22.36
C THR A 175 -4.96 4.86 22.01
N ALA A 176 -5.12 6.09 22.51
CA ALA A 176 -6.27 6.92 22.15
C ALA A 176 -6.25 7.31 20.66
N VAL A 177 -5.07 7.55 20.10
CA VAL A 177 -4.91 7.82 18.65
C VAL A 177 -5.26 6.58 17.82
N GLU A 178 -4.76 5.42 18.20
CA GLU A 178 -5.09 4.16 17.52
C GLU A 178 -6.58 3.85 17.57
N THR A 179 -7.19 3.94 18.77
CA THR A 179 -8.63 3.75 18.94
C THR A 179 -9.43 4.71 18.06
N ALA A 180 -9.10 6.00 18.10
CA ALA A 180 -9.78 6.97 17.26
C ALA A 180 -9.60 6.71 15.75
N LEU A 181 -8.43 6.22 15.33
CA LEU A 181 -8.18 5.86 13.94
C LEU A 181 -9.07 4.69 13.51
N ARG A 182 -9.17 3.63 14.32
CA ARG A 182 -10.05 2.48 14.08
C ARG A 182 -11.53 2.88 14.07
N ASP A 183 -11.97 3.60 15.10
CA ASP A 183 -13.37 3.98 15.28
C ASP A 183 -13.90 4.95 14.21
N THR A 184 -13.01 5.70 13.55
CA THR A 184 -13.37 6.64 12.48
C THR A 184 -13.09 6.12 11.09
N ALA A 185 -12.48 4.94 10.96
CA ALA A 185 -12.34 4.27 9.67
C ALA A 185 -13.73 3.85 9.15
N THR A 186 -13.91 3.93 7.84
CA THR A 186 -15.11 3.39 7.21
C THR A 186 -15.03 1.87 7.25
N ASP A 187 -16.09 1.24 7.74
CA ASP A 187 -16.22 -0.21 7.65
C ASP A 187 -16.32 -0.63 6.18
N ALA A 188 -15.60 -1.67 5.80
CA ALA A 188 -15.63 -2.17 4.43
C ALA A 188 -17.02 -2.67 4.04
N ASP A 189 -17.73 -3.33 4.95
CA ASP A 189 -19.09 -3.81 4.72
C ASP A 189 -20.06 -2.64 4.48
N ASP A 190 -19.96 -1.56 5.26
CA ASP A 190 -20.76 -0.34 5.07
C ASP A 190 -20.43 0.34 3.74
N PHE A 191 -19.16 0.35 3.34
CA PHE A 191 -18.71 0.94 2.08
C PHE A 191 -19.29 0.19 0.88
N PHE A 192 -19.20 -1.13 0.85
CA PHE A 192 -19.77 -1.95 -0.24
C PHE A 192 -21.29 -1.93 -0.24
N ALA A 193 -21.93 -1.96 0.92
CA ALA A 193 -23.38 -1.84 1.03
C ALA A 193 -23.90 -0.49 0.48
N ALA A 194 -23.17 0.60 0.74
CA ALA A 194 -23.52 1.93 0.22
C ALA A 194 -23.37 2.03 -1.32
N MET A 195 -22.49 1.23 -1.91
CA MET A 195 -22.36 1.13 -3.37
C MET A 195 -23.37 0.17 -4.03
N GLY A 196 -24.16 -0.56 -3.25
CA GLY A 196 -25.09 -1.57 -3.74
C GLY A 196 -24.39 -2.83 -4.27
N GLU A 197 -23.15 -3.04 -3.89
CA GLU A 197 -22.33 -4.20 -4.27
C GLU A 197 -22.20 -5.18 -3.09
N ASP A 198 -22.49 -6.45 -3.32
CA ASP A 198 -22.14 -7.51 -2.36
C ASP A 198 -20.70 -7.95 -2.66
N TRP A 199 -19.77 -7.65 -1.76
CA TRP A 199 -18.35 -8.05 -1.87
C TRP A 199 -18.20 -9.57 -2.08
N ARG A 200 -19.16 -10.38 -1.61
CA ARG A 200 -19.18 -11.84 -1.78
C ARG A 200 -19.38 -12.27 -3.24
N GLU A 201 -20.01 -11.44 -4.09
CA GLU A 201 -20.10 -11.70 -5.53
C GLU A 201 -18.75 -11.53 -6.26
N PHE A 202 -17.84 -10.74 -5.68
CA PHE A 202 -16.52 -10.47 -6.25
C PHE A 202 -15.43 -11.41 -5.73
N CYS A 203 -15.77 -12.34 -4.86
CA CYS A 203 -14.88 -13.36 -4.32
C CYS A 203 -15.38 -14.75 -4.74
N PRO A 204 -15.24 -15.15 -6.02
CA PRO A 204 -15.46 -16.54 -6.36
C PRO A 204 -14.38 -17.37 -5.66
N VAL A 205 -14.80 -18.33 -4.83
CA VAL A 205 -13.89 -19.33 -4.26
C VAL A 205 -13.15 -19.98 -5.44
N PRO A 206 -11.82 -19.88 -5.53
CA PRO A 206 -11.11 -20.48 -6.63
C PRO A 206 -11.28 -22.00 -6.56
N PRO A 207 -11.55 -22.69 -7.67
CA PRO A 207 -11.83 -24.13 -7.68
C PRO A 207 -10.60 -25.01 -7.37
N THR A 208 -9.41 -24.44 -7.22
CA THR A 208 -8.17 -25.18 -6.89
C THR A 208 -7.13 -24.26 -6.24
N PRO A 209 -6.27 -24.77 -5.31
CA PRO A 209 -5.15 -24.00 -4.79
C PRO A 209 -4.17 -23.70 -5.93
N PHE A 210 -3.85 -22.42 -6.12
CA PHE A 210 -2.83 -22.01 -7.08
C PHE A 210 -1.44 -22.41 -6.57
N HIS A 211 -0.69 -23.18 -7.37
CA HIS A 211 0.73 -23.38 -7.18
C HIS A 211 1.51 -22.24 -7.86
N TYR A 212 2.32 -21.57 -7.11
CA TYR A 212 3.24 -20.51 -7.55
C TYR A 212 4.53 -21.15 -8.15
N ASP A 213 4.42 -21.97 -9.19
CA ASP A 213 5.58 -22.69 -9.73
C ASP A 213 6.16 -22.07 -11.01
N ASP A 214 5.64 -20.94 -11.51
CA ASP A 214 6.17 -20.32 -12.73
C ASP A 214 6.36 -18.79 -12.56
N PRO A 215 7.62 -18.35 -12.31
CA PRO A 215 7.92 -16.92 -12.22
C PRO A 215 7.72 -16.14 -13.53
N ALA A 216 7.56 -16.81 -14.67
CA ALA A 216 7.29 -16.17 -15.96
C ALA A 216 5.83 -15.76 -16.15
N LEU A 217 4.89 -16.29 -15.33
CA LEU A 217 3.46 -15.97 -15.41
C LEU A 217 3.03 -14.79 -14.51
N VAL A 218 3.94 -14.23 -13.72
CA VAL A 218 3.63 -13.15 -12.76
C VAL A 218 3.29 -11.82 -13.45
N ASP A 219 3.69 -11.61 -14.68
CA ASP A 219 3.47 -10.34 -15.38
C ASP A 219 2.24 -10.27 -16.31
N ASP A 220 1.67 -11.41 -16.76
CA ASP A 220 0.73 -11.35 -17.88
C ASP A 220 -0.67 -11.99 -17.68
N LEU A 221 -0.93 -12.79 -16.66
CA LEU A 221 -2.14 -13.63 -16.67
C LEU A 221 -2.84 -13.88 -15.33
N VAL A 222 -2.91 -12.94 -14.40
CA VAL A 222 -3.84 -13.13 -13.27
C VAL A 222 -4.97 -12.12 -13.33
N PRO A 223 -6.14 -12.52 -13.84
CA PRO A 223 -7.35 -11.76 -13.59
C PRO A 223 -7.74 -11.97 -12.12
N PHE A 224 -7.67 -10.91 -11.32
CA PHE A 224 -8.33 -10.77 -10.02
C PHE A 224 -8.29 -11.97 -9.07
N ASP A 225 -7.19 -12.17 -8.37
CA ASP A 225 -7.25 -12.87 -7.11
C ASP A 225 -7.60 -11.88 -6.00
N VAL A 226 -8.88 -11.63 -5.85
CA VAL A 226 -9.40 -11.18 -4.56
C VAL A 226 -9.39 -12.44 -3.70
N VAL A 227 -8.39 -12.57 -2.81
CA VAL A 227 -8.43 -13.60 -1.78
C VAL A 227 -9.48 -13.19 -0.77
N CYS A 228 -10.66 -13.75 -0.94
CA CYS A 228 -11.70 -13.68 0.07
C CYS A 228 -11.46 -14.81 1.04
N GLU A 229 -11.20 -14.49 2.30
CA GLU A 229 -11.16 -15.51 3.32
C GLU A 229 -12.52 -16.19 3.41
N GLY A 230 -12.56 -17.48 3.06
CA GLY A 230 -13.71 -18.31 3.35
C GLY A 230 -13.83 -18.46 4.86
N ASN A 231 -15.00 -18.12 5.40
CA ASN A 231 -15.38 -18.52 6.74
C ASN A 231 -15.13 -20.02 6.90
N GLY A 232 -14.05 -20.38 7.58
CA GLY A 232 -13.92 -21.71 8.12
C GLY A 232 -14.92 -21.88 9.25
N ASP A 233 -15.80 -22.87 9.11
CA ASP A 233 -16.63 -23.38 10.19
C ASP A 233 -15.78 -23.91 11.37
#